data_abe8a703d74dcd0c90203571bb42b070
#
_entry.id   abe8a703d74dcd0c90203571bb42b070
#
_cell.length_a   1.000
_cell.length_b   1.000
_cell.length_c   1.000
_cell.angle_alpha   90.00
_cell.angle_beta   90.00
_cell.angle_gamma   90.00
#
_symmetry.space_group_name_H-M   'P 1'
#
loop_
_entity.id
_entity.type
_entity.pdbx_description
1 polymer ?
#
loop_
_entity_poly.entity_id
_entity_poly.type
_entity_poly.pdbx_seq_one_letter_code
_entity_poly.pdbx_strand_id
1 'polypeptide(L)'
;MCTCTLSLSLCVCLSDLGSPSLQGEGMARWQALESSPEVLSSLARALTSDERWRVHDVWGLDDDLLAMCVDETSCRCAALVLLFPSKAGRPVRATTDEEKKRTEGMYFLRQDRGRLENACGTIAVCHALANVDAVNPLEATSRLGEFVAATRAETPTERGAALDKSDAVHDVHAELVVQGQSEVLESARVAHHFASFVERDGAVVELDGAYNDGPAVVGEVQDGRSFLQAAAGVIMKKYLEPSAGAIDFSVLALVYDHAPVHRS
;
A
#
# COMPACT_ATOMS: atom_id res chain seq x y z
N MET A 1 -16.35 -14.93 25.58
CA MET A 1 -14.92 -15.28 25.40
C MET A 1 -14.81 -16.08 24.12
N CYS A 2 -14.47 -15.42 23.04
CA CYS A 2 -14.11 -16.06 21.77
C CYS A 2 -12.82 -15.40 21.31
N THR A 3 -11.71 -16.11 21.57
CA THR A 3 -10.39 -15.76 21.05
C THR A 3 -10.38 -16.15 19.59
N CYS A 4 -10.50 -15.17 18.70
CA CYS A 4 -10.30 -15.34 17.27
C CYS A 4 -8.86 -14.92 16.95
N THR A 5 -7.95 -15.88 16.92
CA THR A 5 -6.61 -15.72 16.37
C THR A 5 -6.74 -15.67 14.85
N LEU A 6 -6.68 -14.49 14.27
CA LEU A 6 -6.61 -14.28 12.82
C LEU A 6 -5.14 -14.28 12.40
N SER A 7 -4.62 -15.46 12.12
CA SER A 7 -3.44 -15.64 11.28
C SER A 7 -3.90 -16.38 10.04
N LEU A 8 -4.17 -15.67 8.97
CA LEU A 8 -4.40 -16.24 7.64
C LEU A 8 -3.76 -15.36 6.58
N SER A 9 -2.50 -15.69 6.31
CA SER A 9 -1.78 -15.27 5.12
C SER A 9 -2.32 -16.06 3.93
N LEU A 10 -3.28 -15.52 3.19
CA LEU A 10 -3.68 -16.06 1.89
C LEU A 10 -4.09 -14.91 0.96
N CYS A 11 -3.19 -14.57 0.06
CA CYS A 11 -3.48 -13.67 -1.05
C CYS A 11 -3.73 -14.49 -2.31
N VAL A 12 -4.98 -14.81 -2.61
CA VAL A 12 -5.39 -15.42 -3.88
C VAL A 12 -6.53 -14.60 -4.47
N CYS A 13 -6.37 -14.22 -5.68
CA CYS A 13 -7.20 -13.23 -6.33
C CYS A 13 -7.85 -13.75 -7.62
N LEU A 14 -9.17 -13.68 -7.76
CA LEU A 14 -9.94 -14.09 -8.94
C LEU A 14 -10.82 -12.94 -9.48
N SER A 15 -10.75 -12.65 -10.75
CA SER A 15 -11.74 -11.80 -11.44
C SER A 15 -12.04 -12.27 -12.88
N ASP A 16 -13.27 -12.25 -13.18
CA ASP A 16 -14.10 -12.38 -14.38
C ASP A 16 -13.57 -12.93 -15.73
N LEU A 17 -14.37 -13.88 -16.19
CA LEU A 17 -14.31 -14.59 -17.45
C LEU A 17 -14.54 -13.69 -18.69
N GLY A 18 -13.49 -13.40 -19.41
CA GLY A 18 -13.53 -12.92 -20.80
C GLY A 18 -12.82 -13.93 -21.70
N SER A 19 -13.40 -14.22 -22.86
CA SER A 19 -13.02 -15.27 -23.82
C SER A 19 -11.52 -15.33 -24.17
N PRO A 20 -10.96 -16.53 -24.41
CA PRO A 20 -9.53 -16.71 -24.61
C PRO A 20 -9.13 -16.31 -26.04
N SER A 21 -8.27 -15.33 -26.17
CA SER A 21 -7.42 -15.16 -27.35
C SER A 21 -6.09 -15.87 -27.10
N LEU A 22 -5.84 -16.93 -27.85
CA LEU A 22 -4.57 -17.66 -27.89
C LEU A 22 -3.46 -16.74 -28.46
N GLN A 23 -2.74 -16.07 -27.59
CA GLN A 23 -1.42 -15.52 -27.90
C GLN A 23 -0.50 -15.86 -26.74
N GLY A 24 0.73 -16.33 -27.02
CA GLY A 24 1.69 -16.96 -26.13
C GLY A 24 1.76 -16.34 -24.74
N GLU A 25 1.50 -17.15 -23.72
CA GLU A 25 1.56 -16.77 -22.30
C GLU A 25 3.00 -16.53 -21.87
N GLY A 26 3.47 -15.31 -22.08
CA GLY A 26 4.59 -14.78 -21.30
C GLY A 26 4.08 -14.51 -19.89
N MET A 27 4.77 -15.00 -18.85
CA MET A 27 4.49 -14.69 -17.45
C MET A 27 4.27 -13.19 -17.27
N ALA A 28 3.19 -12.79 -16.57
CA ALA A 28 2.93 -11.39 -16.29
C ALA A 28 4.16 -10.77 -15.59
N ARG A 29 4.62 -9.60 -16.08
CA ARG A 29 5.80 -8.91 -15.52
C ARG A 29 5.65 -8.66 -14.02
N TRP A 30 4.45 -8.31 -13.57
CA TRP A 30 4.12 -8.08 -12.17
C TRP A 30 3.30 -9.25 -11.63
N GLN A 31 3.79 -9.89 -10.59
CA GLN A 31 3.09 -10.94 -9.86
C GLN A 31 2.54 -10.37 -8.55
N ALA A 32 1.56 -11.03 -7.93
CA ALA A 32 1.00 -10.54 -6.66
C ALA A 32 2.01 -10.70 -5.52
N LEU A 33 2.21 -9.63 -4.73
CA LEU A 33 2.96 -9.72 -3.48
C LEU A 33 2.10 -10.32 -2.37
N GLU A 34 2.71 -11.12 -1.53
CA GLU A 34 2.09 -11.59 -0.30
C GLU A 34 1.88 -10.42 0.66
N SER A 35 0.68 -10.39 1.31
CA SER A 35 0.37 -9.43 2.37
C SER A 35 1.00 -9.90 3.68
N SER A 36 2.32 -9.84 3.77
CA SER A 36 3.05 -10.17 4.99
C SER A 36 3.93 -9.02 5.46
N PRO A 37 4.07 -8.84 6.79
CA PRO A 37 4.96 -7.83 7.37
C PRO A 37 6.40 -7.96 6.86
N GLU A 38 6.90 -9.19 6.71
CA GLU A 38 8.27 -9.49 6.29
C GLU A 38 8.51 -9.05 4.84
N VAL A 39 7.60 -9.40 3.93
CA VAL A 39 7.69 -9.05 2.51
C VAL A 39 7.63 -7.54 2.33
N LEU A 40 6.65 -6.88 2.95
CA LEU A 40 6.50 -5.42 2.80
C LEU A 40 7.58 -4.62 3.55
N SER A 41 8.12 -5.12 4.68
CA SER A 41 9.30 -4.52 5.32
C SER A 41 10.53 -4.62 4.41
N SER A 42 10.74 -5.77 3.79
CA SER A 42 11.86 -5.98 2.86
C SER A 42 11.73 -5.10 1.63
N LEU A 43 10.50 -4.94 1.10
CA LEU A 43 10.20 -4.03 0.00
C LEU A 43 10.54 -2.57 0.37
N ALA A 44 10.05 -2.09 1.52
CA ALA A 44 10.30 -0.73 1.97
C ALA A 44 11.79 -0.44 2.14
N ARG A 45 12.53 -1.34 2.79
CA ARG A 45 13.99 -1.23 2.97
C ARG A 45 14.75 -1.24 1.65
N ALA A 46 14.42 -2.15 0.75
CA ALA A 46 15.12 -2.25 -0.55
C ALA A 46 14.84 -1.04 -1.45
N LEU A 47 13.65 -0.45 -1.37
CA LEU A 47 13.28 0.75 -2.13
C LEU A 47 13.91 2.03 -1.58
N THR A 48 14.09 2.14 -0.25
CA THR A 48 14.60 3.34 0.42
C THR A 48 16.09 3.26 0.81
N SER A 49 16.66 2.06 0.79
CA SER A 49 17.99 1.78 1.35
C SER A 49 18.12 2.14 2.84
N ASP A 50 17.01 2.12 3.58
CA ASP A 50 16.96 2.43 5.01
C ASP A 50 16.38 1.25 5.82
N GLU A 51 17.21 0.65 6.65
CA GLU A 51 16.90 -0.53 7.46
C GLU A 51 15.93 -0.26 8.62
N ARG A 52 15.56 0.98 8.88
CA ARG A 52 14.63 1.36 9.96
C ARG A 52 13.16 1.21 9.57
N TRP A 53 12.85 1.01 8.31
CA TRP A 53 11.48 0.72 7.88
C TRP A 53 11.05 -0.67 8.30
N ARG A 54 9.89 -0.76 8.98
CA ARG A 54 9.22 -1.99 9.38
C ARG A 54 7.77 -1.96 8.99
N VAL A 55 7.20 -3.14 8.87
CA VAL A 55 5.75 -3.33 8.72
C VAL A 55 5.28 -4.25 9.84
N HIS A 56 4.19 -3.88 10.49
CA HIS A 56 3.56 -4.64 11.55
C HIS A 56 2.14 -5.02 11.16
N ASP A 57 1.69 -6.23 11.52
CA ASP A 57 0.29 -6.59 11.44
C ASP A 57 -0.55 -5.76 12.41
N VAL A 58 -1.70 -5.29 11.95
CA VAL A 58 -2.71 -4.62 12.79
C VAL A 58 -3.87 -5.59 13.01
N TRP A 59 -3.93 -6.19 14.18
CA TRP A 59 -4.89 -7.27 14.50
C TRP A 59 -6.29 -6.76 14.83
N GLY A 60 -6.46 -5.45 15.04
CA GLY A 60 -7.73 -4.79 15.28
C GLY A 60 -7.59 -3.29 15.22
N LEU A 61 -8.72 -2.61 15.04
CA LEU A 61 -8.75 -1.16 14.77
C LEU A 61 -9.29 -0.34 15.96
N ASP A 62 -9.52 -0.97 17.11
CA ASP A 62 -9.77 -0.27 18.36
C ASP A 62 -8.46 0.21 19.02
N ASP A 63 -8.53 1.24 19.84
CA ASP A 63 -7.36 1.92 20.38
C ASP A 63 -6.45 1.00 21.20
N ASP A 64 -7.01 0.02 21.92
CA ASP A 64 -6.23 -0.92 22.74
C ASP A 64 -5.41 -1.89 21.87
N LEU A 65 -6.02 -2.44 20.82
CA LEU A 65 -5.34 -3.33 19.88
C LEU A 65 -4.33 -2.58 19.02
N LEU A 66 -4.62 -1.34 18.60
CA LEU A 66 -3.66 -0.51 17.89
C LEU A 66 -2.40 -0.27 18.72
N ALA A 67 -2.54 0.05 20.01
CA ALA A 67 -1.41 0.25 20.92
C ALA A 67 -0.60 -1.04 21.16
N MET A 68 -1.22 -2.21 21.04
CA MET A 68 -0.52 -3.50 21.10
C MET A 68 0.24 -3.84 19.82
N CYS A 69 -0.25 -3.38 18.66
CA CYS A 69 0.37 -3.66 17.37
C CYS A 69 1.52 -2.69 17.05
N VAL A 70 1.40 -1.43 17.47
CA VAL A 70 2.36 -0.35 17.15
C VAL A 70 2.68 0.42 18.43
N ASP A 71 3.90 0.24 18.93
CA ASP A 71 4.44 1.04 20.03
C ASP A 71 4.96 2.39 19.51
N GLU A 72 4.09 3.40 19.49
CA GLU A 72 4.43 4.75 19.01
C GLU A 72 5.47 5.48 19.91
N THR A 73 5.94 4.85 21.00
CA THR A 73 7.06 5.36 21.80
C THR A 73 8.42 4.97 21.21
N SER A 74 8.50 3.84 20.51
CA SER A 74 9.72 3.29 19.88
C SER A 74 9.80 3.53 18.37
N CYS A 75 8.66 3.73 17.72
CA CYS A 75 8.58 3.99 16.29
C CYS A 75 7.48 5.01 15.98
N ARG A 76 7.44 5.52 14.75
CA ARG A 76 6.36 6.36 14.24
C ARG A 76 5.58 5.62 13.16
N CYS A 77 4.26 5.53 13.31
CA CYS A 77 3.39 5.06 12.24
C CYS A 77 3.39 6.08 11.10
N ALA A 78 3.95 5.69 9.96
CA ALA A 78 4.07 6.52 8.78
C ALA A 78 2.87 6.36 7.84
N ALA A 79 2.37 5.13 7.70
CA ALA A 79 1.24 4.81 6.84
C ALA A 79 0.49 3.57 7.35
N LEU A 80 -0.79 3.46 7.00
CA LEU A 80 -1.50 2.18 7.01
C LEU A 80 -1.63 1.67 5.58
N VAL A 81 -1.42 0.38 5.39
CA VAL A 81 -1.62 -0.33 4.12
C VAL A 81 -2.76 -1.30 4.32
N LEU A 82 -3.82 -1.14 3.53
CA LEU A 82 -5.02 -1.96 3.58
C LEU A 82 -5.06 -2.90 2.38
N LEU A 83 -5.20 -4.19 2.64
CA LEU A 83 -5.62 -5.18 1.66
C LEU A 83 -7.12 -5.42 1.82
N PHE A 84 -7.88 -5.32 0.75
CA PHE A 84 -9.33 -5.46 0.76
C PHE A 84 -9.85 -6.16 -0.51
N PRO A 85 -11.04 -6.79 -0.46
CA PRO A 85 -11.63 -7.42 -1.63
C PRO A 85 -11.82 -6.45 -2.79
N SER A 86 -11.23 -6.76 -3.94
CA SER A 86 -11.39 -6.00 -5.17
C SER A 86 -12.76 -6.25 -5.77
N LYS A 87 -13.49 -5.19 -6.15
CA LYS A 87 -14.78 -5.32 -6.85
C LYS A 87 -14.58 -4.99 -8.32
N ALA A 88 -14.82 -5.99 -9.18
CA ALA A 88 -14.85 -5.76 -10.62
C ALA A 88 -15.84 -4.64 -10.99
N GLY A 89 -15.44 -3.76 -11.91
CA GLY A 89 -16.30 -2.67 -12.37
C GLY A 89 -16.48 -1.50 -11.40
N ARG A 90 -15.80 -1.47 -10.24
CA ARG A 90 -15.79 -0.28 -9.39
C ARG A 90 -15.26 0.92 -10.19
N PRO A 91 -16.02 2.02 -10.31
CA PRO A 91 -15.57 3.19 -11.06
C PRO A 91 -14.40 3.89 -10.36
N VAL A 92 -13.56 4.55 -11.17
CA VAL A 92 -12.53 5.44 -10.64
C VAL A 92 -13.19 6.66 -10.02
N ARG A 93 -12.82 6.97 -8.78
CA ARG A 93 -13.30 8.16 -8.08
C ARG A 93 -12.52 9.40 -8.55
N ALA A 94 -13.25 10.40 -8.99
CA ALA A 94 -12.66 11.71 -9.28
C ALA A 94 -12.32 12.45 -7.99
N THR A 95 -11.12 13.04 -7.96
CA THR A 95 -10.66 13.92 -6.87
C THR A 95 -11.27 15.30 -7.04
N THR A 96 -11.82 15.87 -5.98
CA THR A 96 -12.38 17.23 -5.99
C THR A 96 -11.28 18.30 -6.07
N ASP A 97 -11.63 19.52 -6.47
CA ASP A 97 -10.65 20.62 -6.54
C ASP A 97 -10.13 21.02 -5.15
N GLU A 98 -10.95 20.88 -4.12
CA GLU A 98 -10.53 21.09 -2.73
C GLU A 98 -9.51 20.03 -2.29
N GLU A 99 -9.76 18.77 -2.58
CA GLU A 99 -8.81 17.68 -2.30
C GLU A 99 -7.49 17.90 -3.05
N LYS A 100 -7.53 18.24 -4.33
CA LYS A 100 -6.33 18.57 -5.12
C LYS A 100 -5.50 19.68 -4.48
N LYS A 101 -6.15 20.71 -3.95
CA LYS A 101 -5.48 21.79 -3.25
C LYS A 101 -4.84 21.33 -1.93
N ARG A 102 -5.54 20.51 -1.15
CA ARG A 102 -5.03 19.96 0.13
C ARG A 102 -3.91 18.94 -0.08
N THR A 103 -3.88 18.27 -1.20
CA THR A 103 -2.91 17.23 -1.53
C THR A 103 -1.87 17.67 -2.56
N GLU A 104 -1.75 19.00 -2.76
CA GLU A 104 -0.78 19.57 -3.69
C GLU A 104 0.64 19.13 -3.37
N GLY A 105 1.39 18.74 -4.40
CA GLY A 105 2.77 18.25 -4.26
C GLY A 105 2.90 16.79 -3.79
N MET A 106 1.82 16.13 -3.40
CA MET A 106 1.87 14.69 -3.09
C MET A 106 2.22 13.88 -4.34
N TYR A 107 2.98 12.82 -4.14
CA TYR A 107 3.32 11.89 -5.21
C TYR A 107 2.22 10.85 -5.37
N PHE A 108 1.71 10.70 -6.57
CA PHE A 108 0.68 9.73 -6.90
C PHE A 108 0.89 9.20 -8.30
N LEU A 109 0.71 7.89 -8.49
CA LEU A 109 0.74 7.24 -9.79
C LEU A 109 -0.53 6.41 -10.01
N ARG A 110 -0.99 6.37 -11.27
CA ARG A 110 -2.12 5.55 -11.67
C ARG A 110 -1.68 4.12 -11.92
N GLN A 111 -2.45 3.17 -11.40
CA GLN A 111 -2.29 1.75 -11.72
C GLN A 111 -3.07 1.42 -13.00
N ASP A 112 -2.36 1.15 -14.07
CA ASP A 112 -2.96 0.55 -15.27
C ASP A 112 -3.20 -0.94 -15.01
N ARG A 113 -4.48 -1.31 -14.90
CA ARG A 113 -4.89 -2.70 -14.62
C ARG A 113 -4.53 -3.69 -15.72
N GLY A 114 -4.19 -3.24 -16.92
CA GLY A 114 -3.74 -4.11 -18.00
C GLY A 114 -2.26 -4.51 -17.87
N ARG A 115 -1.42 -3.60 -17.37
CA ARG A 115 0.04 -3.79 -17.27
C ARG A 115 0.54 -3.96 -15.85
N LEU A 116 -0.07 -3.24 -14.90
CA LEU A 116 0.31 -3.21 -13.49
C LEU A 116 -0.71 -3.97 -12.62
N GLU A 117 -1.45 -4.94 -13.17
CA GLU A 117 -2.58 -5.59 -12.50
C GLU A 117 -2.23 -6.08 -11.10
N ASN A 118 -1.09 -6.73 -10.95
CA ASN A 118 -0.64 -7.32 -9.69
C ASN A 118 0.40 -6.47 -8.94
N ALA A 119 0.69 -5.25 -9.40
CA ALA A 119 1.65 -4.36 -8.76
C ALA A 119 1.07 -3.54 -7.60
N CYS A 120 -0.21 -3.75 -7.23
CA CYS A 120 -0.92 -2.91 -6.25
C CYS A 120 -0.20 -2.83 -4.89
N GLY A 121 0.39 -3.93 -4.41
CA GLY A 121 1.18 -3.93 -3.16
C GLY A 121 2.42 -3.05 -3.26
N THR A 122 3.20 -3.18 -4.33
CA THR A 122 4.36 -2.30 -4.58
C THR A 122 3.94 -0.85 -4.75
N ILE A 123 2.86 -0.58 -5.48
CA ILE A 123 2.33 0.77 -5.67
C ILE A 123 1.90 1.39 -4.33
N ALA A 124 1.21 0.64 -3.47
CA ALA A 124 0.78 1.12 -2.16
C ALA A 124 1.98 1.49 -1.27
N VAL A 125 3.05 0.66 -1.27
CA VAL A 125 4.29 0.98 -0.53
C VAL A 125 5.02 2.17 -1.15
N CYS A 126 5.13 2.26 -2.47
CA CYS A 126 5.72 3.42 -3.15
C CYS A 126 4.96 4.71 -2.84
N HIS A 127 3.62 4.67 -2.86
CA HIS A 127 2.76 5.80 -2.49
C HIS A 127 3.02 6.23 -1.05
N ALA A 128 3.06 5.28 -0.10
CA ALA A 128 3.34 5.58 1.30
C ALA A 128 4.71 6.26 1.44
N LEU A 129 5.78 5.60 1.02
CA LEU A 129 7.16 6.07 1.18
C LEU A 129 7.45 7.40 0.49
N ALA A 130 6.79 7.68 -0.64
CA ALA A 130 6.97 8.94 -1.38
C ALA A 130 6.19 10.14 -0.78
N ASN A 131 5.37 9.92 0.28
CA ASN A 131 4.52 10.96 0.86
C ASN A 131 4.64 11.08 2.39
N VAL A 132 5.65 10.48 3.00
CA VAL A 132 5.86 10.52 4.47
C VAL A 132 7.10 11.33 4.86
N ASP A 133 7.38 12.40 4.14
CA ASP A 133 8.54 13.28 4.38
C ASP A 133 8.62 13.79 5.82
N ALA A 134 7.47 14.00 6.48
CA ALA A 134 7.40 14.42 7.88
C ALA A 134 7.89 13.33 8.86
N VAL A 135 7.94 12.06 8.43
CA VAL A 135 8.46 10.94 9.22
C VAL A 135 9.93 10.71 8.91
N ASN A 136 10.22 10.50 7.62
CA ASN A 136 11.57 10.35 7.10
C ASN A 136 11.59 10.77 5.62
N PRO A 137 12.33 11.85 5.26
CA PRO A 137 12.46 12.25 3.88
C PRO A 137 13.05 11.13 3.02
N LEU A 138 12.46 10.93 1.84
CA LEU A 138 12.92 9.92 0.91
C LEU A 138 14.33 10.26 0.40
N GLU A 139 15.29 9.37 0.64
CA GLU A 139 16.68 9.53 0.19
C GLU A 139 16.74 9.60 -1.34
N ALA A 140 17.28 10.70 -1.87
CA ALA A 140 17.27 10.97 -3.31
C ALA A 140 18.05 9.94 -4.15
N THR A 141 19.04 9.28 -3.54
CA THR A 141 19.89 8.24 -4.18
C THR A 141 19.35 6.82 -3.98
N SER A 142 18.24 6.67 -3.25
CA SER A 142 17.57 5.38 -3.15
C SER A 142 16.82 5.04 -4.45
N ARG A 143 16.54 3.74 -4.67
CA ARG A 143 15.81 3.30 -5.87
C ARG A 143 14.48 4.03 -6.08
N LEU A 144 13.71 4.16 -5.00
CA LEU A 144 12.46 4.91 -5.06
C LEU A 144 12.70 6.41 -5.22
N GLY A 145 13.72 6.97 -4.56
CA GLY A 145 14.06 8.38 -4.66
C GLY A 145 14.43 8.80 -6.07
N GLU A 146 15.27 8.02 -6.75
CA GLU A 146 15.63 8.23 -8.15
C GLU A 146 14.40 8.14 -9.07
N PHE A 147 13.54 7.12 -8.86
CA PHE A 147 12.31 6.95 -9.63
C PHE A 147 11.34 8.13 -9.43
N VAL A 148 11.11 8.54 -8.18
CA VAL A 148 10.24 9.68 -7.86
C VAL A 148 10.79 10.97 -8.45
N ALA A 149 12.09 11.22 -8.35
CA ALA A 149 12.73 12.40 -8.92
C ALA A 149 12.60 12.45 -10.45
N ALA A 150 12.84 11.32 -11.12
CA ALA A 150 12.75 11.22 -12.58
C ALA A 150 11.32 11.44 -13.12
N THR A 151 10.30 11.08 -12.33
CA THR A 151 8.91 11.11 -12.78
C THR A 151 8.06 12.21 -12.12
N ARG A 152 8.65 13.06 -11.27
CA ARG A 152 7.90 14.06 -10.50
C ARG A 152 7.12 15.05 -11.36
N ALA A 153 7.64 15.42 -12.52
CA ALA A 153 6.99 16.34 -13.45
C ALA A 153 5.91 15.68 -14.33
N GLU A 154 5.83 14.35 -14.33
CA GLU A 154 4.88 13.58 -15.12
C GLU A 154 3.48 13.56 -14.49
N THR A 155 2.48 13.28 -15.31
CA THR A 155 1.11 13.03 -14.84
C THR A 155 1.03 11.68 -14.09
N PRO A 156 0.02 11.47 -13.23
CA PRO A 156 -0.19 10.18 -12.57
C PRO A 156 -0.21 8.97 -13.50
N THR A 157 -0.77 9.12 -14.69
CA THR A 157 -0.83 8.04 -15.70
C THR A 157 0.54 7.77 -16.32
N GLU A 158 1.31 8.81 -16.64
CA GLU A 158 2.69 8.67 -17.13
C GLU A 158 3.62 8.05 -16.10
N ARG A 159 3.47 8.43 -14.82
CA ARG A 159 4.19 7.79 -13.71
C ARG A 159 3.90 6.29 -13.61
N GLY A 160 2.63 5.88 -13.79
CA GLY A 160 2.26 4.47 -13.84
C GLY A 160 2.92 3.75 -15.03
N ALA A 161 2.94 4.39 -16.20
CA ALA A 161 3.62 3.83 -17.37
C ALA A 161 5.15 3.79 -17.22
N ALA A 162 5.74 4.73 -16.48
CA ALA A 162 7.15 4.73 -16.11
C ALA A 162 7.48 3.60 -15.14
N LEU A 163 6.60 3.34 -14.14
CA LEU A 163 6.77 2.24 -13.19
C LEU A 163 6.81 0.88 -13.91
N ASP A 164 5.94 0.67 -14.89
CA ASP A 164 5.92 -0.56 -15.68
C ASP A 164 7.26 -0.82 -16.42
N LYS A 165 8.01 0.23 -16.70
CA LYS A 165 9.31 0.17 -17.39
C LYS A 165 10.51 0.26 -16.43
N SER A 166 10.30 0.48 -15.15
CA SER A 166 11.36 0.64 -14.17
C SER A 166 11.90 -0.71 -13.73
N ASP A 167 13.05 -1.11 -14.27
CA ASP A 167 13.73 -2.33 -13.82
C ASP A 167 14.16 -2.20 -12.35
N ALA A 168 14.63 -1.04 -11.91
CA ALA A 168 15.09 -0.81 -10.53
C ALA A 168 14.02 -1.12 -9.46
N VAL A 169 12.75 -0.80 -9.72
CA VAL A 169 11.62 -1.12 -8.81
C VAL A 169 11.12 -2.54 -9.07
N HIS A 170 11.07 -2.96 -10.34
CA HIS A 170 10.61 -4.29 -10.72
C HIS A 170 11.50 -5.39 -10.15
N ASP A 171 12.82 -5.24 -10.20
CA ASP A 171 13.75 -6.27 -9.72
C ASP A 171 13.58 -6.53 -8.22
N VAL A 172 13.39 -5.46 -7.41
CA VAL A 172 13.07 -5.60 -5.99
C VAL A 172 11.75 -6.36 -5.80
N HIS A 173 10.71 -6.00 -6.57
CA HIS A 173 9.42 -6.68 -6.52
C HIS A 173 9.56 -8.18 -6.88
N ALA A 174 10.26 -8.49 -7.98
CA ALA A 174 10.41 -9.86 -8.46
C ALA A 174 11.19 -10.75 -7.47
N GLU A 175 12.23 -10.22 -6.82
CA GLU A 175 12.98 -10.93 -5.78
C GLU A 175 12.08 -11.30 -4.59
N LEU A 176 11.17 -10.40 -4.20
CA LEU A 176 10.29 -10.60 -3.04
C LEU A 176 9.11 -11.53 -3.34
N VAL A 177 8.61 -11.55 -4.57
CA VAL A 177 7.60 -12.53 -5.00
C VAL A 177 8.11 -13.97 -4.81
N VAL A 178 9.38 -14.23 -5.14
CA VAL A 178 9.99 -15.56 -4.96
C VAL A 178 10.17 -15.93 -3.48
N GLN A 179 10.32 -14.94 -2.59
CA GLN A 179 10.48 -15.16 -1.15
C GLN A 179 9.16 -15.42 -0.42
N GLY A 180 8.02 -15.02 -1.02
CA GLY A 180 6.69 -15.27 -0.46
C GLY A 180 6.45 -16.78 -0.30
N GLN A 181 5.74 -17.18 0.78
CA GLN A 181 5.44 -18.58 1.09
C GLN A 181 4.17 -19.10 0.39
N SER A 182 3.38 -18.20 -0.20
CA SER A 182 2.16 -18.54 -0.91
C SER A 182 2.46 -19.13 -2.29
N GLU A 183 1.85 -20.27 -2.63
CA GLU A 183 1.91 -20.78 -4.01
C GLU A 183 1.24 -19.77 -4.95
N VAL A 184 2.04 -19.16 -5.80
CA VAL A 184 1.54 -18.28 -6.87
C VAL A 184 0.92 -19.19 -7.94
N LEU A 185 -0.39 -19.33 -7.91
CA LEU A 185 -1.10 -19.93 -9.04
C LEU A 185 -1.04 -18.95 -10.20
N GLU A 186 -0.27 -19.26 -11.23
CA GLU A 186 0.02 -18.42 -12.41
C GLU A 186 -1.23 -17.89 -13.14
N SER A 187 -2.40 -18.45 -12.86
CA SER A 187 -3.68 -18.10 -13.49
C SER A 187 -4.69 -17.42 -12.56
N ALA A 188 -4.37 -17.24 -11.27
CA ALA A 188 -5.30 -16.65 -10.32
C ALA A 188 -5.26 -15.12 -10.40
N ARG A 189 -6.32 -14.51 -10.91
CA ARG A 189 -6.54 -13.06 -10.80
C ARG A 189 -6.78 -12.68 -9.34
N VAL A 190 -6.06 -11.65 -8.89
CA VAL A 190 -6.09 -11.18 -7.49
C VAL A 190 -7.50 -10.65 -7.15
N ALA A 191 -8.28 -11.29 -6.24
CA ALA A 191 -9.57 -10.79 -5.74
C ALA A 191 -9.40 -9.67 -4.69
N HIS A 192 -8.15 -9.32 -4.32
CA HIS A 192 -7.82 -8.31 -3.34
C HIS A 192 -7.03 -7.17 -3.97
N HIS A 193 -7.05 -6.03 -3.31
CA HIS A 193 -6.38 -4.83 -3.78
C HIS A 193 -5.75 -4.09 -2.59
N PHE A 194 -4.56 -3.51 -2.82
CA PHE A 194 -3.86 -2.72 -1.83
C PHE A 194 -4.09 -1.23 -2.05
N ALA A 195 -4.39 -0.51 -0.96
CA ALA A 195 -4.34 0.94 -0.89
C ALA A 195 -3.53 1.38 0.33
N SER A 196 -2.93 2.56 0.28
CA SER A 196 -2.23 3.14 1.43
C SER A 196 -2.92 4.41 1.93
N PHE A 197 -2.74 4.68 3.23
CA PHE A 197 -3.25 5.85 3.92
C PHE A 197 -2.07 6.55 4.58
N VAL A 198 -1.95 7.84 4.38
CA VAL A 198 -0.88 8.67 4.94
C VAL A 198 -1.47 9.94 5.57
N GLU A 199 -0.70 10.61 6.43
CA GLU A 199 -1.05 11.93 6.94
C GLU A 199 -0.52 13.04 6.03
N ARG A 200 -1.36 14.03 5.77
CA ARG A 200 -0.97 15.28 5.11
C ARG A 200 -1.68 16.45 5.78
N ASP A 201 -0.93 17.30 6.46
CA ASP A 201 -1.42 18.52 7.10
C ASP A 201 -2.68 18.29 7.98
N GLY A 202 -2.63 17.26 8.83
CA GLY A 202 -3.72 16.85 9.70
C GLY A 202 -4.88 16.10 9.00
N ALA A 203 -4.76 15.80 7.72
CA ALA A 203 -5.73 14.99 6.99
C ALA A 203 -5.24 13.55 6.81
N VAL A 204 -6.16 12.58 6.87
CA VAL A 204 -5.95 11.21 6.41
C VAL A 204 -6.20 11.17 4.91
N VAL A 205 -5.16 10.86 4.15
CA VAL A 205 -5.21 10.79 2.68
C VAL A 205 -5.06 9.36 2.21
N GLU A 206 -6.02 8.91 1.40
CA GLU A 206 -5.99 7.62 0.73
C GLU A 206 -5.29 7.73 -0.62
N LEU A 207 -4.37 6.80 -0.87
CA LEU A 207 -3.59 6.68 -2.10
C LEU A 207 -3.89 5.31 -2.73
N ASP A 208 -4.87 5.30 -3.63
CA ASP A 208 -5.32 4.11 -4.37
C ASP A 208 -5.18 4.35 -5.87
N GLY A 209 -4.11 3.81 -6.45
CA GLY A 209 -3.78 4.02 -7.87
C GLY A 209 -4.79 3.43 -8.85
N ALA A 210 -5.60 2.44 -8.43
CA ALA A 210 -6.58 1.79 -9.29
C ALA A 210 -7.97 2.45 -9.24
N TYR A 211 -8.38 2.92 -8.05
CA TYR A 211 -9.75 3.40 -7.84
C TYR A 211 -9.88 4.91 -7.64
N ASN A 212 -8.79 5.65 -7.52
CA ASN A 212 -8.78 7.11 -7.47
C ASN A 212 -7.98 7.68 -8.65
N ASP A 213 -8.31 8.88 -9.12
CA ASP A 213 -7.53 9.60 -10.14
C ASP A 213 -6.42 10.47 -9.54
N GLY A 214 -6.41 10.63 -8.22
CA GLY A 214 -5.43 11.35 -7.42
C GLY A 214 -5.53 11.01 -5.94
N PRO A 215 -4.70 11.61 -5.07
CA PRO A 215 -4.80 11.46 -3.62
C PRO A 215 -6.18 11.93 -3.13
N ALA A 216 -6.82 11.15 -2.26
CA ALA A 216 -8.18 11.41 -1.78
C ALA A 216 -8.19 11.71 -0.27
N VAL A 217 -8.65 12.89 0.14
CA VAL A 217 -8.88 13.19 1.56
C VAL A 217 -10.07 12.39 2.06
N VAL A 218 -9.86 11.54 3.05
CA VAL A 218 -10.88 10.60 3.55
C VAL A 218 -11.21 10.77 5.04
N GLY A 219 -10.46 11.59 5.74
CA GLY A 219 -10.67 11.89 7.17
C GLY A 219 -9.75 12.97 7.68
N GLU A 220 -9.91 13.32 8.96
CA GLU A 220 -9.09 14.31 9.66
C GLU A 220 -8.45 13.66 10.90
N VAL A 221 -7.23 14.02 11.20
CA VAL A 221 -6.58 13.70 12.47
C VAL A 221 -7.08 14.69 13.50
N GLN A 222 -7.96 14.23 14.38
CA GLN A 222 -8.56 15.07 15.42
C GLN A 222 -7.57 15.37 16.55
N ASP A 223 -7.77 16.48 17.24
CA ASP A 223 -6.96 16.84 18.41
C ASP A 223 -6.92 15.71 19.45
N GLY A 224 -5.72 15.37 19.90
CA GLY A 224 -5.49 14.33 20.89
C GLY A 224 -5.52 12.89 20.34
N ARG A 225 -5.69 12.69 19.04
CA ARG A 225 -5.56 11.37 18.37
C ARG A 225 -4.29 11.30 17.53
N SER A 226 -3.69 10.11 17.47
CA SER A 226 -2.59 9.86 16.54
C SER A 226 -3.12 9.64 15.11
N PHE A 227 -2.22 9.76 14.12
CA PHE A 227 -2.54 9.38 12.74
C PHE A 227 -3.01 7.91 12.66
N LEU A 228 -2.34 7.01 13.38
CA LEU A 228 -2.70 5.59 13.43
C LEU A 228 -4.17 5.40 13.81
N GLN A 229 -4.63 6.04 14.88
CA GLN A 229 -6.01 5.97 15.35
C GLN A 229 -7.01 6.60 14.36
N ALA A 230 -6.64 7.74 13.75
CA ALA A 230 -7.50 8.42 12.78
C ALA A 230 -7.68 7.59 11.51
N ALA A 231 -6.58 7.06 10.95
CA ALA A 231 -6.60 6.22 9.76
C ALA A 231 -7.33 4.89 10.00
N ALA A 232 -7.14 4.26 11.17
CA ALA A 232 -7.88 3.07 11.58
C ALA A 232 -9.39 3.32 11.63
N GLY A 233 -9.81 4.46 12.19
CA GLY A 233 -11.22 4.86 12.20
C GLY A 233 -11.82 5.07 10.80
N VAL A 234 -11.04 5.62 9.87
CA VAL A 234 -11.44 5.76 8.45
C VAL A 234 -11.60 4.38 7.81
N ILE A 235 -10.63 3.49 7.98
CA ILE A 235 -10.65 2.13 7.42
C ILE A 235 -11.87 1.37 7.96
N MET A 236 -12.13 1.44 9.26
CA MET A 236 -13.30 0.81 9.89
C MET A 236 -14.59 1.25 9.20
N LYS A 237 -14.85 2.56 9.13
CA LYS A 237 -16.10 3.11 8.60
C LYS A 237 -16.27 2.90 7.10
N LYS A 238 -15.17 3.06 6.34
CA LYS A 238 -15.25 3.06 4.86
C LYS A 238 -15.23 1.67 4.27
N TYR A 239 -14.52 0.72 4.89
CA TYR A 239 -14.24 -0.59 4.31
C TYR A 239 -14.86 -1.74 5.10
N LEU A 240 -14.69 -1.79 6.43
CA LEU A 240 -15.10 -2.94 7.23
C LEU A 240 -16.59 -2.92 7.56
N GLU A 241 -17.12 -1.81 8.08
CA GLU A 241 -18.54 -1.70 8.43
C GLU A 241 -19.51 -1.97 7.25
N PRO A 242 -19.24 -1.43 6.02
CA PRO A 242 -20.09 -1.72 4.87
C PRO A 242 -19.99 -3.16 4.37
N SER A 243 -18.94 -3.89 4.78
CA SER A 243 -18.64 -5.25 4.36
C SER A 243 -19.02 -6.28 5.43
N ALA A 244 -20.05 -6.01 6.23
CA ALA A 244 -20.49 -6.80 7.38
C ALA A 244 -20.40 -8.32 7.13
N GLY A 245 -19.49 -8.99 7.86
CA GLY A 245 -19.24 -10.43 7.77
C GLY A 245 -18.14 -10.86 6.77
N ALA A 246 -17.54 -9.97 5.99
CA ALA A 246 -16.35 -10.29 5.21
C ALA A 246 -15.12 -10.31 6.14
N ILE A 247 -14.34 -11.39 6.06
CA ILE A 247 -13.11 -11.59 6.87
C ILE A 247 -11.84 -11.37 6.03
N ASP A 248 -11.99 -10.96 4.77
CA ASP A 248 -10.92 -10.90 3.79
C ASP A 248 -10.22 -9.53 3.75
N PHE A 249 -9.93 -8.98 4.93
CA PHE A 249 -9.19 -7.72 5.08
C PHE A 249 -7.89 -7.96 5.83
N SER A 250 -6.82 -7.30 5.41
CA SER A 250 -5.59 -7.20 6.19
C SER A 250 -5.20 -5.73 6.30
N VAL A 251 -4.83 -5.31 7.50
CA VAL A 251 -4.30 -3.96 7.75
C VAL A 251 -2.88 -4.10 8.28
N LEU A 252 -1.97 -3.37 7.66
CA LEU A 252 -0.56 -3.38 7.96
C LEU A 252 -0.11 -1.95 8.28
N ALA A 253 0.66 -1.75 9.35
CA ALA A 253 1.24 -0.47 9.70
C ALA A 253 2.67 -0.39 9.19
N LEU A 254 2.96 0.55 8.29
CA LEU A 254 4.31 0.92 7.91
C LEU A 254 4.85 1.89 8.97
N VAL A 255 5.88 1.48 9.67
CA VAL A 255 6.48 2.24 10.76
C VAL A 255 7.94 2.55 10.50
N TYR A 256 8.43 3.61 11.12
CA TYR A 256 9.82 4.02 11.09
C TYR A 256 10.39 4.02 12.49
N ASP A 257 11.40 3.19 12.73
CA ASP A 257 12.03 3.04 14.05
C ASP A 257 12.81 4.30 14.44
N HIS A 258 12.64 4.77 15.67
CA HIS A 258 13.37 5.94 16.20
C HIS A 258 14.83 5.62 16.52
N ALA A 259 15.14 4.39 16.89
CA ALA A 259 16.48 3.95 17.23
C ALA A 259 17.26 3.46 16.01
N PRO A 260 18.58 3.69 15.93
CA PRO A 260 19.40 3.09 14.91
C PRO A 260 19.39 1.57 15.03
N VAL A 261 19.22 0.87 13.92
CA VAL A 261 19.33 -0.60 13.88
C VAL A 261 20.75 -1.00 14.23
N HIS A 262 20.96 -1.57 15.42
CA HIS A 262 22.23 -2.20 15.76
C HIS A 262 22.34 -3.47 14.90
N ARG A 263 23.24 -3.45 13.91
CA ARG A 263 23.63 -4.66 13.19
C ARG A 263 24.36 -5.57 14.18
N SER A 264 23.72 -6.68 14.57
CA SER A 264 24.34 -7.78 15.29
C SER A 264 25.20 -8.63 14.35
#